data_660f05d5e10e66c0c37cf825e2c6b95a
#
_entry.id   660f05d5e10e66c0c37cf825e2c6b95a
#
_cell.length_a   1.000
_cell.length_b   1.000
_cell.length_c   1.000
_cell.angle_alpha   90.00
_cell.angle_beta   90.00
_cell.angle_gamma   90.00
#
_symmetry.space_group_name_H-M   'P 1'
#
loop_
_entity.id
_entity.type
_entity.pdbx_description
1 polymer ?
#
loop_
_entity_poly.entity_id
_entity_poly.type
_entity_poly.pdbx_seq_one_letter_code
_entity_poly.pdbx_strand_id
1 'polypeptide(L)'
;ERTGYITAWFLFEFSTPQKLSNNKYYMKMKNQVLINCKYNKSGLITSTFYSKNDVSIESTEAIEDYLVKMDAVVPGSVGESMIKTACYIYDKMPYENQE
;
A
#
# COMPACT_ATOMS: atom_id res chain seq x y z
N GLU A 1 6.78 14.83 -9.78
CA GLU A 1 6.16 14.53 -8.48
C GLU A 1 4.82 15.23 -8.36
N ARG A 2 3.81 14.52 -7.89
CA ARG A 2 2.46 15.05 -7.75
C ARG A 2 2.29 15.76 -6.43
N THR A 3 1.73 16.98 -6.49
CA THR A 3 1.42 17.74 -5.29
C THR A 3 0.27 17.07 -4.55
N GLY A 4 0.43 16.92 -3.22
CA GLY A 4 -0.61 16.32 -2.40
C GLY A 4 -0.66 14.81 -2.41
N TYR A 5 0.26 14.17 -3.12
CA TYR A 5 0.35 12.72 -3.15
C TYR A 5 1.46 12.23 -2.25
N ILE A 6 1.22 11.11 -1.58
CA ILE A 6 2.24 10.44 -0.79
C ILE A 6 2.24 8.97 -1.14
N THR A 7 3.30 8.26 -0.77
CA THR A 7 3.33 6.81 -0.87
C THR A 7 3.46 6.23 0.52
N ALA A 8 2.87 5.06 0.73
CA ALA A 8 2.96 4.38 2.01
C ALA A 8 3.06 2.88 1.78
N TRP A 9 3.72 2.21 2.70
CA TRP A 9 3.82 0.75 2.70
C TRP A 9 2.90 0.21 3.79
N PHE A 10 2.10 -0.79 3.43
CA PHE A 10 1.21 -1.46 4.37
C PHE A 10 1.58 -2.93 4.45
N LEU A 11 1.66 -3.43 5.69
CA LEU A 11 1.95 -4.84 5.92
C LEU A 11 0.67 -5.54 6.35
N PHE A 12 0.37 -6.65 5.67
CA PHE A 12 -0.74 -7.52 6.02
C PHE A 12 -0.19 -8.86 6.44
N GLU A 13 -0.64 -9.36 7.60
CA GLU A 13 -0.27 -10.68 8.09
C GLU A 13 -1.52 -11.51 8.21
N PHE A 14 -1.44 -12.73 7.70
CA PHE A 14 -2.59 -13.63 7.67
C PHE A 14 -2.37 -14.79 8.61
N SER A 15 -3.44 -15.23 9.27
CA SER A 15 -3.36 -16.37 10.19
C SER A 15 -3.33 -17.71 9.46
N THR A 16 -3.76 -17.73 8.20
CA THR A 16 -3.75 -18.94 7.39
C THR A 16 -3.09 -18.64 6.05
N PRO A 17 -2.46 -19.64 5.42
CA PRO A 17 -1.82 -19.42 4.12
C PRO A 17 -2.81 -18.94 3.08
N GLN A 18 -2.39 -17.96 2.30
CA GLN A 18 -3.15 -17.42 1.17
C GLN A 18 -2.51 -17.92 -0.12
N LYS A 19 -3.33 -18.21 -1.12
CA LYS A 19 -2.86 -18.80 -2.36
C LYS A 19 -2.78 -17.78 -3.47
N LEU A 20 -1.63 -17.73 -4.13
CA LEU A 20 -1.46 -16.92 -5.33
C LEU A 20 -1.97 -17.68 -6.55
N SER A 21 -2.17 -16.97 -7.66
CA SER A 21 -2.66 -17.59 -8.88
C SER A 21 -1.71 -18.64 -9.44
N ASN A 22 -0.42 -18.55 -9.08
CA ASN A 22 0.58 -19.53 -9.53
C ASN A 22 0.72 -20.71 -8.57
N ASN A 23 -0.25 -20.88 -7.67
CA ASN A 23 -0.31 -21.98 -6.69
C ASN A 23 0.73 -21.88 -5.58
N LYS A 24 1.44 -20.77 -5.46
CA LYS A 24 2.30 -20.53 -4.33
C LYS A 24 1.50 -19.96 -3.17
N TYR A 25 1.96 -20.19 -1.94
CA TYR A 25 1.27 -19.72 -0.74
C TYR A 25 2.09 -18.66 -0.04
N TYR A 26 1.40 -17.68 0.55
CA TYR A 26 2.06 -16.64 1.31
C TYR A 26 1.30 -16.40 2.62
N MET A 27 2.00 -15.83 3.60
CA MET A 27 1.42 -15.49 4.91
C MET A 27 1.49 -14.01 5.18
N LYS A 28 2.32 -13.27 4.45
CA LYS A 28 2.46 -11.83 4.63
C LYS A 28 2.48 -11.15 3.26
N MET A 29 1.98 -9.94 3.23
CA MET A 29 1.94 -9.15 2.01
C MET A 29 2.25 -7.71 2.35
N LYS A 30 3.15 -7.09 1.58
CA LYS A 30 3.44 -5.67 1.70
C LYS A 30 2.97 -4.98 0.44
N ASN A 31 2.16 -3.95 0.60
CA ASN A 31 1.66 -3.16 -0.53
C ASN A 31 2.21 -1.76 -0.44
N GLN A 32 2.76 -1.28 -1.56
CA GLN A 32 3.10 0.13 -1.68
C GLN A 32 1.95 0.81 -2.39
N VAL A 33 1.42 1.85 -1.78
CA VAL A 33 0.19 2.50 -2.23
C VAL A 33 0.45 3.99 -2.46
N LEU A 34 -0.03 4.50 -3.58
CA LEU A 34 -0.02 5.93 -3.88
C LEU A 34 -1.32 6.52 -3.34
N ILE A 35 -1.22 7.60 -2.56
CA ILE A 35 -2.36 8.16 -1.85
C ILE A 35 -2.50 9.63 -2.18
N ASN A 36 -3.73 10.05 -2.50
CA ASN A 36 -4.07 11.47 -2.60
C ASN A 36 -4.88 11.82 -1.35
N CYS A 37 -4.20 12.46 -0.39
CA CYS A 37 -4.84 12.78 0.89
C CYS A 37 -5.95 13.79 0.75
N LYS A 38 -5.83 14.70 -0.21
CA LYS A 38 -6.81 15.76 -0.39
C LYS A 38 -8.16 15.21 -0.86
N TYR A 39 -8.13 14.24 -1.77
CA TYR A 39 -9.34 13.72 -2.38
C TYR A 39 -9.71 12.31 -1.94
N ASN A 40 -8.96 11.76 -0.98
CA ASN A 40 -9.23 10.41 -0.44
C ASN A 40 -9.26 9.36 -1.52
N LYS A 41 -8.24 9.35 -2.37
CA LYS A 41 -8.08 8.35 -3.42
C LYS A 41 -6.78 7.60 -3.22
N SER A 42 -6.75 6.36 -3.67
CA SER A 42 -5.55 5.55 -3.56
C SER A 42 -5.44 4.60 -4.73
N GLY A 43 -4.20 4.19 -5.00
CA GLY A 43 -3.93 3.20 -6.03
C GLY A 43 -2.73 2.38 -5.66
N LEU A 44 -2.71 1.13 -6.08
CA LEU A 44 -1.64 0.19 -5.76
C LEU A 44 -0.48 0.37 -6.73
N ILE A 45 0.72 0.52 -6.16
CA ILE A 45 1.95 0.60 -6.95
C ILE A 45 2.55 -0.78 -7.14
N THR A 46 2.72 -1.53 -6.04
CA THR A 46 3.32 -2.86 -6.11
C THR A 46 2.93 -3.65 -4.87
N SER A 47 2.98 -4.97 -5.01
CA SER A 47 2.75 -5.89 -3.89
C SER A 47 3.90 -6.88 -3.83
N THR A 48 4.33 -7.22 -2.62
CA THR A 48 5.34 -8.25 -2.40
C THR A 48 4.78 -9.24 -1.39
N PHE A 49 4.98 -10.52 -1.68
CA PHE A 49 4.42 -11.60 -0.89
C PHE A 49 5.52 -12.38 -0.20
N TYR A 50 5.31 -12.71 1.06
CA TYR A 50 6.32 -13.34 1.91
C TYR A 50 5.77 -14.58 2.59
N SER A 51 6.66 -15.53 2.87
CA SER A 51 6.35 -16.67 3.70
C SER A 51 6.27 -16.22 5.16
N LYS A 52 5.86 -17.16 6.04
CA LYS A 52 5.81 -16.89 7.46
C LYS A 52 7.16 -16.43 8.01
N ASN A 53 8.25 -16.91 7.42
CA ASN A 53 9.61 -16.60 7.89
C ASN A 53 10.23 -15.43 7.14
N ASP A 54 9.40 -14.60 6.48
CA ASP A 54 9.82 -13.40 5.78
C ASP A 54 10.69 -13.67 4.55
N VAL A 55 10.55 -14.86 3.98
CA VAL A 55 11.21 -15.18 2.72
C VAL A 55 10.33 -14.64 1.58
N SER A 56 10.92 -13.85 0.70
CA SER A 56 10.19 -13.29 -0.44
C SER A 56 9.78 -14.40 -1.39
N ILE A 57 8.50 -14.44 -1.73
CA ILE A 57 7.96 -15.47 -2.63
C ILE A 57 7.76 -14.89 -4.02
N GLU A 58 7.19 -13.69 -4.10
CA GLU A 58 6.87 -13.07 -5.38
C GLU A 58 6.62 -11.60 -5.19
N SER A 59 6.90 -10.81 -6.23
CA SER A 59 6.59 -9.38 -6.25
C SER A 59 5.98 -9.04 -7.58
N THR A 60 5.01 -8.11 -7.58
CA THR A 60 4.53 -7.54 -8.83
C THR A 60 5.47 -6.41 -9.24
N GLU A 61 5.52 -6.13 -10.53
CA GLU A 61 6.33 -5.04 -11.03
C GLU A 61 5.74 -3.71 -10.58
N ALA A 62 6.59 -2.79 -10.14
CA ALA A 62 6.12 -1.48 -9.70
C ALA A 62 5.61 -0.67 -10.90
N ILE A 63 4.49 0.03 -10.70
CA ILE A 63 3.88 0.86 -11.73
C ILE A 63 4.34 2.30 -11.52
N GLU A 64 4.72 2.97 -12.61
CA GLU A 64 5.05 4.40 -12.53
C GLU A 64 3.87 5.16 -11.94
N ASP A 65 4.15 6.12 -11.07
CA ASP A 65 3.09 6.77 -10.31
C ASP A 65 2.06 7.46 -11.21
N TYR A 66 2.46 7.98 -12.37
CA TYR A 66 1.50 8.63 -13.26
C TYR A 66 0.61 7.62 -13.98
N LEU A 67 0.93 6.33 -13.91
CA LEU A 67 0.13 5.27 -14.53
C LEU A 67 -0.74 4.54 -13.51
N VAL A 68 -0.59 4.86 -12.21
CA VAL A 68 -1.36 4.19 -11.18
C VAL A 68 -2.82 4.64 -11.28
N LYS A 69 -3.73 3.66 -11.32
CA LYS A 69 -5.16 3.95 -11.35
C LYS A 69 -5.61 4.30 -9.93
N MET A 70 -6.10 5.51 -9.75
CA MET A 70 -6.54 6.01 -8.45
C MET A 70 -8.04 5.82 -8.32
N ASP A 71 -8.46 5.17 -7.25
CA ASP A 71 -9.87 4.95 -6.96
C ASP A 71 -10.24 5.60 -5.65
N ALA A 72 -11.48 6.04 -5.56
CA ALA A 72 -11.99 6.63 -4.34
C ALA A 72 -12.00 5.58 -3.23
N VAL A 73 -11.60 6.02 -2.03
CA VAL A 73 -11.61 5.15 -0.87
C VAL A 73 -13.05 5.00 -0.38
N VAL A 74 -13.47 3.77 -0.10
CA VAL A 74 -14.83 3.50 0.35
C VAL A 74 -15.00 3.99 1.80
N PRO A 75 -15.95 4.90 2.06
CA PRO A 75 -16.17 5.40 3.41
C PRO A 75 -16.52 4.26 4.38
N GLY A 76 -15.93 4.30 5.57
CA GLY A 76 -16.19 3.31 6.60
C GLY A 76 -15.42 2.02 6.43
N SER A 77 -14.59 1.89 5.41
CA SER A 77 -13.84 0.67 5.17
C SER A 77 -12.53 0.68 5.95
N VAL A 78 -11.93 -0.52 6.06
CA VAL A 78 -10.59 -0.64 6.66
C VAL A 78 -9.60 0.16 5.83
N GLY A 79 -9.78 0.17 4.50
CA GLY A 79 -8.91 0.94 3.62
C GLY A 79 -8.94 2.42 3.95
N GLU A 80 -10.10 2.96 4.28
CA GLU A 80 -10.19 4.37 4.65
C GLU A 80 -9.39 4.66 5.92
N SER A 81 -9.50 3.79 6.93
CA SER A 81 -8.73 3.97 8.16
C SER A 81 -7.24 3.95 7.89
N MET A 82 -6.78 3.04 7.05
CA MET A 82 -5.36 2.95 6.71
C MET A 82 -4.88 4.21 6.00
N ILE A 83 -5.65 4.70 5.05
CA ILE A 83 -5.31 5.90 4.29
C ILE A 83 -5.27 7.12 5.20
N LYS A 84 -6.25 7.28 6.07
CA LYS A 84 -6.29 8.40 7.00
C LYS A 84 -5.12 8.37 7.97
N THR A 85 -4.77 7.18 8.45
CA THR A 85 -3.62 7.04 9.33
C THR A 85 -2.34 7.44 8.63
N ALA A 86 -2.14 6.97 7.40
CA ALA A 86 -0.94 7.32 6.64
C ALA A 86 -0.85 8.82 6.40
N CYS A 87 -1.95 9.45 6.05
CA CYS A 87 -1.97 10.89 5.82
C CYS A 87 -1.70 11.67 7.11
N TYR A 88 -2.25 11.20 8.23
CA TYR A 88 -2.02 11.83 9.52
C TYR A 88 -0.53 11.77 9.89
N ILE A 89 0.08 10.59 9.73
CA ILE A 89 1.49 10.41 10.05
C ILE A 89 2.35 11.32 9.17
N TYR A 90 2.06 11.37 7.87
CA TYR A 90 2.81 12.20 6.95
C TYR A 90 2.77 13.67 7.37
N ASP A 91 1.59 14.16 7.78
CA ASP A 91 1.43 15.55 8.18
C ASP A 91 2.23 15.88 9.44
N LYS A 92 2.53 14.87 10.27
CA LYS A 92 3.25 15.07 11.52
C LYS A 92 4.75 14.90 11.37
N MET A 93 5.23 14.49 10.19
CA MET A 93 6.66 14.30 9.98
C MET A 93 7.36 15.65 9.86
N PRO A 94 8.63 15.74 10.30
CA PRO A 94 9.42 16.95 10.04
C PRO A 94 9.47 17.24 8.54
N TYR A 95 9.52 18.53 8.19
CA TYR A 95 9.47 18.91 6.78
C TYR A 95 10.51 18.20 5.93
N GLU A 96 11.74 18.07 6.47
CA GLU A 96 12.82 17.46 5.69
C GLU A 96 12.59 15.98 5.41
N ASN A 97 11.63 15.34 6.07
CA ASN A 97 11.30 13.93 5.86
C ASN A 97 10.06 13.72 4.99
N GLN A 98 9.43 14.81 4.56
CA GLN A 98 8.27 14.70 3.71
C GLN A 98 8.72 14.72 2.26
N GLU A 99 8.29 13.73 1.50
CA GLU A 99 8.60 13.61 0.10
C GLU A 99 7.31 13.39 -0.70
#